data_34310a8fe8061a2b26bcc29e242f62aa
#
_entry.id   34310a8fe8061a2b26bcc29e242f62aa
#
_cell.length_a   1.000
_cell.length_b   1.000
_cell.length_c   1.000
_cell.angle_alpha   90.00
_cell.angle_beta   90.00
_cell.angle_gamma   90.00
#
_symmetry.space_group_name_H-M   'P 1'
#
loop_
_entity.id
_entity.type
_entity.pdbx_description
1 polymer ?
#
loop_
_entity_poly.entity_id
_entity_poly.type
_entity_poly.pdbx_seq_one_letter_code
_entity_poly.pdbx_strand_id
1 'polypeptide(L)'
;SLAFAAATAAKELGEPVQSIKALVSANLMKNGMGVTVPGTGMPGLMIAAAVGALGGDAEAGLQVLKSLSPNALVKSKAMIADGRVSVDIKKDTDHVLYAEAEVHGKNHWVKVVIVDNHTNVILIEKDGDVLLKKETTSSSGEKDKTDFLQTLSLKDILDFAEGVPIKDIQFIKEAELLNDVLSKEGLRGDYGLKIGYTMKAGIEQGVLSNDLSRDIQLRTVAASDARMGGAPYPAMTNSGSGNQGITASEPVTVVADHLKVSEERRLRALILSNMVAIYAHGYLPKLSAFCAVVTAAMGAAAGMAWLLATKTPYQTICRAIASMNGGIVGMVCDGAADSCSMKVASAVEIAYRSVMLSLAGIRVESTDGLVSDSADECIRNIGVLASKGMQHTDCEVLNIMLSKNKDQTPA
;
A
#
# COMPACT_ATOMS: atom_id res chain seq x y z
N SER A 1 8.88 -1.16 -8.12
CA SER A 1 9.25 -0.67 -9.47
C SER A 1 10.74 -0.45 -9.63
N LEU A 2 11.41 0.39 -8.82
CA LEU A 2 12.83 0.70 -9.08
C LEU A 2 13.74 -0.52 -9.01
N ALA A 3 13.60 -1.38 -8.00
CA ALA A 3 14.36 -2.64 -7.92
C ALA A 3 14.09 -3.55 -9.13
N PHE A 4 12.86 -3.58 -9.63
CA PHE A 4 12.49 -4.35 -10.80
C PHE A 4 13.08 -3.76 -12.09
N ALA A 5 13.05 -2.43 -12.25
CA ALA A 5 13.71 -1.77 -13.37
C ALA A 5 15.24 -2.05 -13.38
N ALA A 6 15.88 -1.96 -12.21
CA ALA A 6 17.33 -2.23 -12.07
C ALA A 6 17.68 -3.70 -12.32
N ALA A 7 16.85 -4.64 -11.87
CA ALA A 7 17.04 -6.08 -12.14
C ALA A 7 16.90 -6.39 -13.64
N THR A 8 15.87 -5.81 -14.29
CA THR A 8 15.67 -5.96 -15.73
C THR A 8 16.83 -5.37 -16.52
N ALA A 9 17.31 -4.18 -16.15
CA ALA A 9 18.46 -3.56 -16.80
C ALA A 9 19.74 -4.38 -16.63
N ALA A 10 20.01 -4.91 -15.44
CA ALA A 10 21.17 -5.74 -15.16
C ALA A 10 21.13 -7.07 -15.93
N LYS A 11 19.94 -7.66 -16.10
CA LYS A 11 19.75 -8.86 -16.92
C LYS A 11 20.10 -8.61 -18.39
N GLU A 12 19.61 -7.51 -18.98
CA GLU A 12 19.87 -7.13 -20.36
C GLU A 12 21.32 -6.65 -20.58
N LEU A 13 21.99 -6.14 -19.54
CA LEU A 13 23.39 -5.73 -19.59
C LEU A 13 24.32 -6.89 -19.93
N GLY A 14 24.13 -8.05 -19.28
CA GLY A 14 24.86 -9.28 -19.55
C GLY A 14 26.35 -9.29 -19.09
N GLU A 15 26.76 -8.27 -18.33
CA GLU A 15 28.09 -8.17 -17.72
C GLU A 15 28.02 -7.63 -16.28
N PRO A 16 29.12 -7.70 -15.50
CA PRO A 16 29.09 -7.21 -14.11
C PRO A 16 28.76 -5.72 -14.00
N VAL A 17 27.81 -5.38 -13.13
CA VAL A 17 27.38 -4.02 -12.86
C VAL A 17 28.48 -3.22 -12.17
N GLN A 18 28.81 -2.04 -12.70
CA GLN A 18 29.80 -1.11 -12.14
C GLN A 18 29.17 0.11 -11.46
N SER A 19 28.10 0.66 -12.03
CA SER A 19 27.36 1.79 -11.42
C SER A 19 25.90 1.80 -11.84
N ILE A 20 25.09 2.54 -11.09
CA ILE A 20 23.64 2.67 -11.29
C ILE A 20 23.26 4.13 -11.18
N LYS A 21 22.55 4.65 -12.18
CA LYS A 21 21.86 5.94 -12.13
C LYS A 21 20.38 5.68 -12.21
N ALA A 22 19.63 6.26 -11.32
CA ALA A 22 18.17 6.12 -11.32
C ALA A 22 17.49 7.49 -11.29
N LEU A 23 16.37 7.59 -12.00
CA LEU A 23 15.47 8.74 -11.95
C LEU A 23 14.07 8.26 -11.60
N VAL A 24 13.41 8.99 -10.71
CA VAL A 24 12.04 8.66 -10.28
C VAL A 24 11.17 9.90 -10.27
N SER A 25 9.84 9.72 -10.41
CA SER A 25 8.91 10.83 -10.18
C SER A 25 8.98 11.36 -8.74
N ALA A 26 8.60 12.61 -8.53
CA ALA A 26 8.52 13.23 -7.21
C ALA A 26 7.69 12.39 -6.22
N ASN A 27 6.55 11.85 -6.68
CA ASN A 27 5.69 10.98 -5.87
C ASN A 27 6.36 9.65 -5.51
N LEU A 28 7.11 9.05 -6.45
CA LEU A 28 7.85 7.82 -6.15
C LEU A 28 9.05 8.09 -5.23
N MET A 29 9.72 9.25 -5.37
CA MET A 29 10.75 9.69 -4.42
C MET A 29 10.16 9.79 -3.02
N LYS A 30 9.08 10.55 -2.83
CA LYS A 30 8.38 10.69 -1.55
C LYS A 30 8.06 9.32 -0.91
N ASN A 31 7.51 8.40 -1.70
CA ASN A 31 7.08 7.08 -1.20
C ASN A 31 8.23 6.07 -1.03
N GLY A 32 9.40 6.31 -1.61
CA GLY A 32 10.53 5.38 -1.57
C GLY A 32 11.63 5.74 -0.57
N MET A 33 11.65 6.98 -0.04
CA MET A 33 12.76 7.44 0.81
C MET A 33 12.85 6.76 2.17
N GLY A 34 11.72 6.47 2.80
CA GLY A 34 11.68 6.05 4.21
C GLY A 34 11.36 4.57 4.43
N VAL A 35 10.93 3.84 3.40
CA VAL A 35 10.51 2.44 3.55
C VAL A 35 11.71 1.51 3.55
N THR A 36 11.75 0.60 4.51
CA THR A 36 12.78 -0.45 4.56
C THR A 36 12.59 -1.44 3.42
N VAL A 37 13.67 -1.64 2.65
CA VAL A 37 13.67 -2.61 1.54
C VAL A 37 13.79 -4.03 2.09
N PRO A 38 12.86 -4.94 1.72
CA PRO A 38 12.82 -6.29 2.28
C PRO A 38 14.17 -7.02 2.22
N GLY A 39 14.56 -7.63 3.33
CA GLY A 39 15.79 -8.41 3.45
C GLY A 39 17.09 -7.59 3.52
N THR A 40 17.02 -6.24 3.50
CA THR A 40 18.24 -5.40 3.49
C THR A 40 18.57 -4.75 4.83
N GLY A 41 17.55 -4.53 5.68
CA GLY A 41 17.65 -3.72 6.89
C GLY A 41 17.96 -2.24 6.63
N MET A 42 17.79 -1.76 5.39
CA MET A 42 18.05 -0.37 4.99
C MET A 42 16.84 0.23 4.27
N PRO A 43 16.48 1.49 4.55
CA PRO A 43 15.47 2.21 3.81
C PRO A 43 16.02 2.85 2.54
N GLY A 44 15.13 3.15 1.61
CA GLY A 44 15.37 4.11 0.53
C GLY A 44 15.60 3.51 -0.84
N LEU A 45 15.62 4.41 -1.81
CA LEU A 45 15.66 4.05 -3.23
C LEU A 45 17.05 3.61 -3.70
N MET A 46 18.14 4.11 -3.11
CA MET A 46 19.49 3.70 -3.48
C MET A 46 19.71 2.21 -3.20
N ILE A 47 19.35 1.74 -2.01
CA ILE A 47 19.48 0.31 -1.71
C ILE A 47 18.52 -0.52 -2.56
N ALA A 48 17.32 -0.04 -2.86
CA ALA A 48 16.38 -0.74 -3.74
C ALA A 48 16.94 -0.93 -5.16
N ALA A 49 17.58 0.11 -5.74
CA ALA A 49 18.22 0.03 -7.04
C ALA A 49 19.42 -0.94 -7.02
N ALA A 50 20.30 -0.82 -6.00
CA ALA A 50 21.49 -1.64 -5.87
C ALA A 50 21.17 -3.14 -5.70
N VAL A 51 20.26 -3.50 -4.77
CA VAL A 51 19.89 -4.92 -4.59
C VAL A 51 19.10 -5.46 -5.77
N GLY A 52 18.32 -4.60 -6.46
CA GLY A 52 17.64 -4.95 -7.69
C GLY A 52 18.65 -5.38 -8.77
N ALA A 53 19.66 -4.55 -9.04
CA ALA A 53 20.66 -4.80 -10.06
C ALA A 53 21.62 -5.96 -9.73
N LEU A 54 21.97 -6.15 -8.44
CA LEU A 54 22.99 -7.13 -8.05
C LEU A 54 22.44 -8.48 -7.57
N GLY A 55 21.15 -8.57 -7.28
CA GLY A 55 20.56 -9.79 -6.72
C GLY A 55 19.07 -9.95 -6.97
N GLY A 56 18.46 -9.06 -7.76
CA GLY A 56 17.05 -9.13 -8.12
C GLY A 56 16.78 -10.17 -9.21
N ASP A 57 15.61 -10.81 -9.11
CA ASP A 57 15.07 -11.69 -10.16
C ASP A 57 14.09 -10.91 -11.04
N ALA A 58 14.52 -10.59 -12.26
CA ALA A 58 13.67 -9.84 -13.22
C ALA A 58 12.42 -10.59 -13.65
N GLU A 59 12.34 -11.91 -13.50
CA GLU A 59 11.16 -12.71 -13.86
C GLU A 59 10.13 -12.77 -12.72
N ALA A 60 10.53 -12.42 -11.50
CA ALA A 60 9.66 -12.50 -10.33
C ALA A 60 8.70 -11.29 -10.16
N GLY A 61 8.70 -10.33 -11.06
CA GLY A 61 7.83 -9.15 -11.04
C GLY A 61 7.91 -8.38 -9.71
N LEU A 62 6.80 -8.28 -8.98
CA LEU A 62 6.77 -7.59 -7.68
C LEU A 62 7.58 -8.31 -6.58
N GLN A 63 7.88 -9.59 -6.75
CA GLN A 63 8.69 -10.39 -5.82
C GLN A 63 10.19 -10.39 -6.19
N VAL A 64 10.64 -9.42 -6.95
CA VAL A 64 12.02 -9.28 -7.47
C VAL A 64 13.13 -9.50 -6.43
N LEU A 65 12.89 -9.24 -5.16
CA LEU A 65 13.88 -9.40 -4.07
C LEU A 65 13.66 -10.66 -3.21
N LYS A 66 12.72 -11.54 -3.56
CA LYS A 66 12.37 -12.73 -2.76
C LYS A 66 13.57 -13.65 -2.51
N SER A 67 14.48 -13.75 -3.48
CA SER A 67 15.67 -14.62 -3.44
C SER A 67 16.98 -13.86 -3.22
N LEU A 68 16.93 -12.65 -2.60
CA LEU A 68 18.11 -11.82 -2.36
C LEU A 68 19.14 -12.56 -1.51
N SER A 69 20.35 -12.78 -2.06
CA SER A 69 21.42 -13.45 -1.34
C SER A 69 22.19 -12.49 -0.41
N PRO A 70 22.75 -12.99 0.71
CA PRO A 70 23.61 -12.17 1.60
C PRO A 70 24.79 -11.53 0.87
N ASN A 71 25.38 -12.22 -0.10
CA ASN A 71 26.51 -11.69 -0.89
C ASN A 71 26.08 -10.51 -1.78
N ALA A 72 24.91 -10.60 -2.43
CA ALA A 72 24.37 -9.49 -3.21
C ALA A 72 24.10 -8.26 -2.32
N LEU A 73 23.57 -8.47 -1.12
CA LEU A 73 23.36 -7.40 -0.15
C LEU A 73 24.66 -6.71 0.27
N VAL A 74 25.71 -7.47 0.59
CA VAL A 74 27.03 -6.91 0.95
C VAL A 74 27.61 -6.09 -0.21
N LYS A 75 27.57 -6.61 -1.45
CA LYS A 75 28.01 -5.89 -2.64
C LYS A 75 27.20 -4.62 -2.90
N SER A 76 25.90 -4.66 -2.68
CA SER A 76 25.01 -3.50 -2.83
C SER A 76 25.35 -2.38 -1.85
N LYS A 77 25.58 -2.73 -0.58
CA LYS A 77 26.00 -1.77 0.45
C LYS A 77 27.35 -1.14 0.13
N ALA A 78 28.32 -1.94 -0.34
CA ALA A 78 29.63 -1.45 -0.78
C ALA A 78 29.50 -0.51 -1.99
N MET A 79 28.69 -0.86 -2.99
CA MET A 79 28.46 -0.02 -4.17
C MET A 79 27.87 1.35 -3.80
N ILE A 80 26.97 1.41 -2.82
CA ILE A 80 26.41 2.67 -2.31
C ILE A 80 27.48 3.47 -1.57
N ALA A 81 28.25 2.83 -0.68
CA ALA A 81 29.34 3.48 0.06
C ALA A 81 30.43 4.06 -0.86
N ASP A 82 30.69 3.40 -1.99
CA ASP A 82 31.63 3.87 -3.03
C ASP A 82 31.06 5.00 -3.92
N GLY A 83 29.82 5.48 -3.67
CA GLY A 83 29.18 6.52 -4.47
C GLY A 83 28.80 6.10 -5.89
N ARG A 84 28.70 4.79 -6.15
CA ARG A 84 28.39 4.24 -7.48
C ARG A 84 26.88 4.05 -7.74
N VAL A 85 26.02 4.49 -6.82
CA VAL A 85 24.58 4.48 -6.97
C VAL A 85 24.04 5.86 -6.73
N SER A 86 23.31 6.42 -7.69
CA SER A 86 22.62 7.71 -7.55
C SER A 86 21.12 7.57 -7.85
N VAL A 87 20.32 8.34 -7.15
CA VAL A 87 18.87 8.44 -7.38
C VAL A 87 18.46 9.90 -7.32
N ASP A 88 17.83 10.38 -8.38
CA ASP A 88 17.38 11.77 -8.51
C ASP A 88 15.92 11.84 -8.99
N ILE A 89 15.34 13.04 -8.91
CA ILE A 89 13.97 13.29 -9.38
C ILE A 89 14.00 13.61 -10.88
N LYS A 90 13.18 12.89 -11.64
CA LYS A 90 12.87 13.21 -13.03
C LYS A 90 12.01 14.47 -13.10
N LYS A 91 12.57 15.57 -13.61
CA LYS A 91 11.91 16.89 -13.62
C LYS A 91 10.76 16.98 -14.62
N ASP A 92 10.95 16.38 -15.81
CA ASP A 92 10.02 16.53 -16.94
C ASP A 92 9.26 15.22 -17.16
N THR A 93 8.36 14.87 -16.21
CA THR A 93 7.48 13.72 -16.37
C THR A 93 6.09 14.04 -15.85
N ASP A 94 5.08 13.70 -16.66
CA ASP A 94 3.65 13.78 -16.30
C ASP A 94 3.18 12.51 -15.58
N HIS A 95 4.02 11.46 -15.52
CA HIS A 95 3.68 10.21 -14.86
C HIS A 95 3.85 10.32 -13.35
N VAL A 96 2.77 10.11 -12.61
CA VAL A 96 2.77 10.07 -11.16
C VAL A 96 3.65 8.94 -10.63
N LEU A 97 3.66 7.79 -11.32
CA LEU A 97 4.62 6.71 -11.11
C LEU A 97 5.57 6.64 -12.30
N TYR A 98 6.80 7.03 -12.09
CA TYR A 98 7.92 6.90 -13.04
C TYR A 98 9.13 6.33 -12.32
N ALA A 99 9.73 5.29 -12.86
CA ALA A 99 10.99 4.73 -12.40
C ALA A 99 11.88 4.40 -13.59
N GLU A 100 13.06 5.01 -13.63
CA GLU A 100 14.11 4.77 -14.62
C GLU A 100 15.35 4.24 -13.90
N ALA A 101 15.91 3.16 -14.38
CA ALA A 101 17.20 2.64 -13.93
C ALA A 101 18.14 2.50 -15.14
N GLU A 102 19.27 3.20 -15.10
CA GLU A 102 20.36 3.08 -16.04
C GLU A 102 21.52 2.39 -15.35
N VAL A 103 21.83 1.18 -15.81
CA VAL A 103 22.83 0.30 -15.22
C VAL A 103 24.01 0.20 -16.17
N HIS A 104 25.21 0.50 -15.65
CA HIS A 104 26.45 0.50 -16.41
C HIS A 104 27.34 -0.68 -16.04
N GLY A 105 27.88 -1.33 -17.04
CA GLY A 105 28.95 -2.29 -16.94
C GLY A 105 30.30 -1.68 -17.38
N LYS A 106 31.24 -2.53 -17.76
CA LYS A 106 32.55 -2.09 -18.27
C LYS A 106 32.47 -1.54 -19.69
N ASN A 107 31.66 -2.18 -20.53
CA ASN A 107 31.62 -1.92 -21.98
C ASN A 107 30.27 -1.42 -22.43
N HIS A 108 29.19 -1.71 -21.70
CA HIS A 108 27.81 -1.49 -22.07
C HIS A 108 27.03 -0.77 -20.97
N TRP A 109 25.92 -0.15 -21.36
CA TRP A 109 24.90 0.35 -20.43
C TRP A 109 23.50 -0.03 -20.91
N VAL A 110 22.59 -0.19 -19.96
CA VAL A 110 21.19 -0.47 -20.23
C VAL A 110 20.31 0.42 -19.39
N LYS A 111 19.30 1.00 -20.02
CA LYS A 111 18.27 1.81 -19.41
C LYS A 111 16.91 1.11 -19.48
N VAL A 112 16.20 1.04 -18.37
CA VAL A 112 14.83 0.52 -18.28
C VAL A 112 13.94 1.57 -17.67
N VAL A 113 12.77 1.82 -18.30
CA VAL A 113 11.77 2.77 -17.81
C VAL A 113 10.46 2.05 -17.52
N ILE A 114 9.90 2.31 -16.36
CA ILE A 114 8.60 1.82 -15.87
C ILE A 114 7.71 3.01 -15.58
N VAL A 115 6.46 2.98 -16.06
CA VAL A 115 5.47 4.03 -15.78
C VAL A 115 4.10 3.46 -15.40
N ASP A 116 3.32 4.23 -14.65
CA ASP A 116 1.89 4.05 -14.33
C ASP A 116 1.55 2.80 -13.54
N ASN A 117 2.29 1.71 -13.68
CA ASN A 117 2.15 0.47 -12.91
C ASN A 117 3.55 -0.04 -12.52
N HIS A 118 3.66 -0.69 -11.35
CA HIS A 118 4.94 -1.12 -10.77
C HIS A 118 5.77 -2.08 -11.63
N THR A 119 5.18 -2.76 -12.62
CA THR A 119 5.83 -3.73 -13.51
C THR A 119 5.64 -3.39 -14.99
N ASN A 120 5.05 -2.24 -15.32
CA ASN A 120 4.85 -1.84 -16.71
C ASN A 120 6.11 -1.24 -17.32
N VAL A 121 6.97 -2.08 -17.87
CA VAL A 121 8.17 -1.66 -18.62
C VAL A 121 7.71 -1.10 -19.97
N ILE A 122 8.07 0.16 -20.23
CA ILE A 122 7.75 0.87 -21.48
C ILE A 122 8.96 1.08 -22.39
N LEU A 123 10.17 1.08 -21.83
CA LEU A 123 11.40 1.27 -22.59
C LEU A 123 12.49 0.33 -22.05
N ILE A 124 13.20 -0.33 -22.96
CA ILE A 124 14.51 -0.94 -22.73
C ILE A 124 15.42 -0.43 -23.82
N GLU A 125 16.51 0.20 -23.45
CA GLU A 125 17.54 0.77 -24.35
C GLU A 125 18.91 0.27 -23.92
N LYS A 126 19.72 -0.20 -24.88
CA LYS A 126 21.11 -0.67 -24.65
C LYS A 126 22.04 0.07 -25.59
N ASP A 127 23.02 0.80 -25.06
CA ASP A 127 24.04 1.55 -25.82
C ASP A 127 23.44 2.50 -26.86
N GLY A 128 22.21 2.98 -26.66
CA GLY A 128 21.46 3.83 -27.59
C GLY A 128 20.51 3.06 -28.52
N ASP A 129 20.62 1.73 -28.59
CA ASP A 129 19.70 0.91 -29.36
C ASP A 129 18.43 0.58 -28.55
N VAL A 130 17.27 0.84 -29.11
CA VAL A 130 15.97 0.59 -28.47
C VAL A 130 15.59 -0.88 -28.67
N LEU A 131 15.65 -1.69 -27.59
CA LEU A 131 15.27 -3.08 -27.59
C LEU A 131 13.75 -3.28 -27.38
N LEU A 132 13.12 -2.39 -26.59
CA LEU A 132 11.69 -2.38 -26.35
C LEU A 132 11.22 -0.95 -26.24
N LYS A 133 10.13 -0.60 -26.93
CA LYS A 133 9.41 0.66 -26.76
C LYS A 133 7.93 0.41 -26.91
N LYS A 134 7.19 0.74 -25.84
CA LYS A 134 5.72 0.77 -25.87
C LYS A 134 5.28 2.22 -25.95
N GLU A 135 4.31 2.49 -26.82
CA GLU A 135 3.67 3.79 -26.80
C GLU A 135 2.92 3.96 -25.48
N THR A 136 3.28 4.99 -24.75
CA THR A 136 2.49 5.43 -23.60
C THR A 136 1.42 6.36 -24.15
N THR A 137 0.20 5.90 -24.28
CA THR A 137 -0.92 6.82 -24.38
C THR A 137 -0.98 7.58 -23.07
N SER A 138 -0.58 8.86 -23.12
CA SER A 138 -0.77 9.79 -22.01
C SER A 138 -2.17 9.58 -21.44
N SER A 139 -2.25 9.11 -20.21
CA SER A 139 -3.37 9.02 -19.25
C SER A 139 -4.82 8.86 -19.75
N SER A 140 -5.09 8.64 -21.05
CA SER A 140 -6.44 8.57 -21.62
C SER A 140 -6.79 7.28 -22.37
N GLY A 141 -5.93 6.26 -22.40
CA GLY A 141 -6.09 5.13 -23.32
C GLY A 141 -6.34 3.73 -22.76
N GLU A 142 -5.79 3.36 -21.64
CA GLU A 142 -6.22 2.16 -20.90
C GLU A 142 -7.02 2.60 -19.69
N LYS A 143 -8.34 2.55 -19.80
CA LYS A 143 -9.22 2.57 -18.62
C LYS A 143 -8.70 1.49 -17.70
N ASP A 144 -8.29 1.87 -16.50
CA ASP A 144 -7.89 0.90 -15.48
C ASP A 144 -9.00 -0.14 -15.37
N LYS A 145 -8.67 -1.43 -15.34
CA LYS A 145 -9.67 -2.51 -15.24
C LYS A 145 -10.62 -2.33 -14.05
N THR A 146 -10.26 -1.45 -13.12
CA THR A 146 -11.07 -1.06 -11.97
C THR A 146 -11.98 0.14 -12.23
N ASP A 147 -11.85 0.85 -13.34
CA ASP A 147 -12.68 2.04 -13.66
C ASP A 147 -14.18 1.68 -13.72
N PHE A 148 -14.52 0.45 -14.14
CA PHE A 148 -15.89 0.00 -14.15
C PHE A 148 -16.51 -0.01 -12.74
N LEU A 149 -15.71 -0.22 -11.67
CA LEU A 149 -16.22 -0.20 -10.29
C LEU A 149 -16.78 1.16 -9.91
N GLN A 150 -16.28 2.25 -10.50
CA GLN A 150 -16.78 3.59 -10.27
C GLN A 150 -18.17 3.83 -10.89
N THR A 151 -18.60 2.94 -11.80
CA THR A 151 -19.96 2.96 -12.38
C THR A 151 -20.97 2.23 -11.50
N LEU A 152 -20.49 1.48 -10.49
CA LEU A 152 -21.31 0.74 -9.55
C LEU A 152 -21.63 1.61 -8.31
N SER A 153 -22.55 1.10 -7.49
CA SER A 153 -22.82 1.60 -6.15
C SER A 153 -22.31 0.60 -5.10
N LEU A 154 -22.23 1.05 -3.85
CA LEU A 154 -21.99 0.15 -2.70
C LEU A 154 -23.00 -0.99 -2.62
N LYS A 155 -24.25 -0.72 -3.07
CA LYS A 155 -25.31 -1.75 -3.09
C LYS A 155 -24.97 -2.85 -4.10
N ASP A 156 -24.51 -2.49 -5.31
CA ASP A 156 -24.11 -3.47 -6.34
C ASP A 156 -22.94 -4.33 -5.86
N ILE A 157 -21.97 -3.73 -5.16
CA ILE A 157 -20.83 -4.44 -4.58
C ILE A 157 -21.28 -5.43 -3.49
N LEU A 158 -22.21 -5.01 -2.63
CA LEU A 158 -22.79 -5.89 -1.61
C LEU A 158 -23.54 -7.05 -2.26
N ASP A 159 -24.40 -6.78 -3.23
CA ASP A 159 -25.19 -7.81 -3.92
C ASP A 159 -24.30 -8.83 -4.64
N PHE A 160 -23.21 -8.35 -5.24
CA PHE A 160 -22.20 -9.23 -5.80
C PHE A 160 -21.57 -10.12 -4.72
N ALA A 161 -21.09 -9.55 -3.62
CA ALA A 161 -20.43 -10.30 -2.56
C ALA A 161 -21.34 -11.36 -1.92
N GLU A 162 -22.64 -11.08 -1.83
CA GLU A 162 -23.63 -12.02 -1.31
C GLU A 162 -24.03 -13.10 -2.33
N GLY A 163 -24.09 -12.76 -3.63
CA GLY A 163 -24.62 -13.61 -4.69
C GLY A 163 -23.58 -14.41 -5.49
N VAL A 164 -22.32 -14.00 -5.49
CA VAL A 164 -21.29 -14.65 -6.31
C VAL A 164 -21.05 -16.10 -5.89
N PRO A 165 -20.86 -17.05 -6.83
CA PRO A 165 -20.49 -18.43 -6.47
C PRO A 165 -19.17 -18.46 -5.70
N ILE A 166 -19.12 -19.23 -4.61
CA ILE A 166 -17.94 -19.31 -3.71
C ILE A 166 -16.67 -19.71 -4.45
N LYS A 167 -16.77 -20.61 -5.43
CA LYS A 167 -15.63 -21.05 -6.24
C LYS A 167 -14.91 -19.89 -6.96
N ASP A 168 -15.65 -18.83 -7.30
CA ASP A 168 -15.12 -17.68 -8.05
C ASP A 168 -14.42 -16.66 -7.16
N ILE A 169 -14.61 -16.74 -5.83
CA ILE A 169 -13.99 -15.87 -4.82
C ILE A 169 -13.05 -16.59 -3.85
N GLN A 170 -12.78 -17.86 -4.06
CA GLN A 170 -11.87 -18.62 -3.18
C GLN A 170 -10.45 -18.02 -3.09
N PHE A 171 -10.00 -17.36 -4.16
CA PHE A 171 -8.70 -16.70 -4.21
C PHE A 171 -8.50 -15.66 -3.11
N ILE A 172 -9.59 -15.04 -2.60
CA ILE A 172 -9.49 -14.01 -1.56
C ILE A 172 -8.99 -14.55 -0.22
N LYS A 173 -9.04 -15.87 -0.03
CA LYS A 173 -8.45 -16.54 1.13
C LYS A 173 -6.95 -16.27 1.27
N GLU A 174 -6.28 -16.05 0.14
CA GLU A 174 -4.85 -15.72 0.14
C GLU A 174 -4.56 -14.40 0.86
N ALA A 175 -5.51 -13.45 0.85
CA ALA A 175 -5.37 -12.19 1.59
C ALA A 175 -5.27 -12.42 3.10
N GLU A 176 -6.10 -13.31 3.64
CA GLU A 176 -6.02 -13.73 5.05
C GLU A 176 -4.70 -14.43 5.33
N LEU A 177 -4.35 -15.45 4.54
CA LEU A 177 -3.16 -16.27 4.77
C LEU A 177 -1.85 -15.48 4.77
N LEU A 178 -1.66 -14.60 3.79
CA LEU A 178 -0.45 -13.79 3.67
C LEU A 178 -0.34 -12.75 4.78
N ASN A 179 -1.44 -12.08 5.10
CA ASN A 179 -1.43 -11.01 6.08
C ASN A 179 -1.35 -11.54 7.52
N ASP A 180 -1.92 -12.72 7.80
CA ASP A 180 -1.79 -13.40 9.10
C ASP A 180 -0.33 -13.83 9.38
N VAL A 181 0.41 -14.27 8.36
CA VAL A 181 1.87 -14.53 8.49
C VAL A 181 2.61 -13.27 8.92
N LEU A 182 2.33 -12.14 8.28
CA LEU A 182 2.93 -10.85 8.65
C LEU A 182 2.52 -10.41 10.06
N SER A 183 1.25 -10.61 10.44
CA SER A 183 0.75 -10.31 11.77
C SER A 183 1.52 -11.08 12.86
N LYS A 184 1.66 -12.39 12.68
CA LYS A 184 2.41 -13.25 13.60
C LYS A 184 3.88 -12.84 13.69
N GLU A 185 4.49 -12.48 12.56
CA GLU A 185 5.88 -12.03 12.52
C GLU A 185 6.06 -10.69 13.24
N GLY A 186 5.17 -9.72 13.02
CA GLY A 186 5.21 -8.41 13.70
C GLY A 186 5.01 -8.51 15.21
N LEU A 187 4.23 -9.49 15.69
CA LEU A 187 4.04 -9.74 17.11
C LEU A 187 5.29 -10.29 17.82
N ARG A 188 6.35 -10.65 17.10
CA ARG A 188 7.66 -11.03 17.68
C ARG A 188 8.44 -9.81 18.17
N GLY A 189 8.14 -8.62 17.67
CA GLY A 189 8.78 -7.37 18.08
C GLY A 189 10.12 -7.08 17.41
N ASP A 190 10.38 -7.66 16.22
CA ASP A 190 11.65 -7.52 15.51
C ASP A 190 11.60 -6.42 14.42
N TYR A 191 10.41 -5.91 14.08
CA TYR A 191 10.18 -5.04 12.92
C TYR A 191 9.49 -3.73 13.24
N GLY A 192 9.82 -2.71 12.46
CA GLY A 192 9.16 -1.41 12.42
C GLY A 192 9.10 -0.72 13.79
N LEU A 193 7.98 -0.05 14.06
CA LEU A 193 7.75 0.65 15.34
C LEU A 193 7.32 -0.29 16.48
N LYS A 194 7.11 -1.57 16.20
CA LYS A 194 6.72 -2.59 17.22
C LYS A 194 5.42 -2.25 17.93
N ILE A 195 4.49 -1.60 17.26
CA ILE A 195 3.23 -1.12 17.87
C ILE A 195 2.41 -2.32 18.32
N GLY A 196 2.21 -3.31 17.43
CA GLY A 196 1.49 -4.53 17.77
C GLY A 196 2.12 -5.30 18.93
N TYR A 197 3.45 -5.45 18.94
CA TYR A 197 4.18 -6.07 20.05
C TYR A 197 3.99 -5.30 21.37
N THR A 198 4.08 -3.96 21.34
CA THR A 198 3.89 -3.10 22.50
C THR A 198 2.47 -3.17 23.04
N MET A 199 1.47 -3.21 22.15
CA MET A 199 0.07 -3.38 22.54
C MET A 199 -0.16 -4.74 23.22
N LYS A 200 0.43 -5.83 22.68
CA LYS A 200 0.36 -7.16 23.28
C LYS A 200 0.94 -7.14 24.70
N ALA A 201 2.10 -6.56 24.88
CA ALA A 201 2.72 -6.41 26.22
C ALA A 201 1.82 -5.59 27.16
N GLY A 202 1.17 -4.53 26.67
CA GLY A 202 0.23 -3.72 27.45
C GLY A 202 -1.02 -4.51 27.89
N ILE A 203 -1.52 -5.42 27.06
CA ILE A 203 -2.62 -6.33 27.42
C ILE A 203 -2.14 -7.33 28.50
N GLU A 204 -0.99 -7.94 28.33
CA GLU A 204 -0.40 -8.88 29.28
C GLU A 204 -0.14 -8.24 30.67
N GLN A 205 0.19 -6.95 30.68
CA GLN A 205 0.40 -6.15 31.90
C GLN A 205 -0.92 -5.59 32.50
N GLY A 206 -2.06 -5.79 31.85
CA GLY A 206 -3.35 -5.25 32.30
C GLY A 206 -3.51 -3.73 32.12
N VAL A 207 -2.63 -3.09 31.34
CA VAL A 207 -2.72 -1.65 31.01
C VAL A 207 -3.71 -1.40 29.87
N LEU A 208 -3.84 -2.37 28.96
CA LEU A 208 -4.83 -2.37 27.88
C LEU A 208 -5.86 -3.49 28.10
N SER A 209 -7.09 -3.23 27.69
CA SER A 209 -8.16 -4.25 27.69
C SER A 209 -7.86 -5.37 26.69
N ASN A 210 -8.32 -6.58 27.01
CA ASN A 210 -8.30 -7.72 26.10
C ASN A 210 -9.70 -7.90 25.52
N ASP A 211 -10.02 -7.19 24.45
CA ASP A 211 -11.30 -7.19 23.78
C ASP A 211 -11.16 -7.21 22.25
N LEU A 212 -12.28 -7.38 21.54
CA LEU A 212 -12.30 -7.46 20.08
C LEU A 212 -11.69 -6.21 19.42
N SER A 213 -11.92 -5.02 19.98
CA SER A 213 -11.35 -3.77 19.44
C SER A 213 -9.82 -3.80 19.46
N ARG A 214 -9.26 -4.27 20.56
CA ARG A 214 -7.80 -4.37 20.74
C ARG A 214 -7.20 -5.48 19.88
N ASP A 215 -7.89 -6.60 19.73
CA ASP A 215 -7.42 -7.70 18.87
C ASP A 215 -7.39 -7.28 17.39
N ILE A 216 -8.41 -6.56 16.91
CA ILE A 216 -8.44 -5.96 15.57
C ILE A 216 -7.22 -5.05 15.36
N GLN A 217 -6.98 -4.11 16.26
CA GLN A 217 -5.85 -3.18 16.16
C GLN A 217 -4.52 -3.93 16.20
N LEU A 218 -4.32 -4.75 17.21
CA LEU A 218 -3.08 -5.48 17.48
C LEU A 218 -2.64 -6.32 16.29
N ARG A 219 -3.53 -7.16 15.76
CA ARG A 219 -3.18 -8.05 14.64
C ARG A 219 -2.93 -7.27 13.35
N THR A 220 -3.76 -6.27 13.06
CA THR A 220 -3.60 -5.46 11.84
C THR A 220 -2.33 -4.62 11.87
N VAL A 221 -2.04 -3.99 13.02
CA VAL A 221 -0.85 -3.15 13.15
C VAL A 221 0.43 -3.98 13.14
N ALA A 222 0.43 -5.16 13.78
CA ALA A 222 1.58 -6.07 13.75
C ALA A 222 1.94 -6.49 12.31
N ALA A 223 0.94 -6.78 11.47
CA ALA A 223 1.18 -7.07 10.05
C ALA A 223 1.81 -5.86 9.31
N SER A 224 1.35 -4.65 9.62
CA SER A 224 1.93 -3.42 9.08
C SER A 224 3.36 -3.18 9.59
N ASP A 225 3.63 -3.37 10.89
CA ASP A 225 4.97 -3.26 11.48
C ASP A 225 5.97 -4.19 10.79
N ALA A 226 5.60 -5.47 10.62
CA ALA A 226 6.42 -6.46 9.92
C ALA A 226 6.72 -6.01 8.48
N ARG A 227 5.68 -5.60 7.74
CA ARG A 227 5.83 -5.16 6.35
C ARG A 227 6.69 -3.91 6.24
N MET A 228 6.43 -2.87 7.05
CA MET A 228 7.14 -1.59 6.96
C MET A 228 8.60 -1.72 7.43
N GLY A 229 8.84 -2.59 8.41
CA GLY A 229 10.19 -2.93 8.89
C GLY A 229 10.96 -3.89 7.99
N GLY A 230 10.40 -4.30 6.84
CA GLY A 230 11.11 -5.07 5.83
C GLY A 230 11.18 -6.58 6.08
N ALA A 231 10.17 -7.16 6.76
CA ALA A 231 10.05 -8.60 6.90
C ALA A 231 10.05 -9.30 5.53
N PRO A 232 10.73 -10.46 5.38
CA PRO A 232 10.89 -11.13 4.09
C PRO A 232 9.65 -11.97 3.69
N TYR A 233 8.47 -11.47 3.99
CA TYR A 233 7.20 -12.12 3.68
C TYR A 233 6.34 -11.24 2.78
N PRO A 234 5.62 -11.83 1.81
CA PRO A 234 4.72 -11.06 0.96
C PRO A 234 3.49 -10.59 1.74
N ALA A 235 2.99 -9.41 1.40
CA ALA A 235 1.68 -8.93 1.81
C ALA A 235 0.69 -9.08 0.64
N MET A 236 -0.55 -9.48 0.91
CA MET A 236 -1.61 -9.27 -0.06
C MET A 236 -1.79 -7.77 -0.26
N THR A 237 -1.78 -7.34 -1.51
CA THR A 237 -1.96 -5.93 -1.84
C THR A 237 -3.40 -5.61 -2.22
N ASN A 238 -3.82 -4.38 -1.92
CA ASN A 238 -5.04 -3.81 -2.44
C ASN A 238 -4.68 -2.46 -3.07
N SER A 239 -5.16 -2.16 -4.27
CA SER A 239 -4.88 -0.91 -4.99
C SER A 239 -3.38 -0.55 -5.05
N GLY A 240 -2.51 -1.55 -5.21
CA GLY A 240 -1.06 -1.37 -5.35
C GLY A 240 -0.28 -1.18 -4.04
N SER A 241 -0.91 -1.30 -2.86
CA SER A 241 -0.25 -1.15 -1.56
C SER A 241 -0.53 -2.32 -0.62
N GLY A 242 0.54 -2.88 0.00
CA GLY A 242 0.41 -3.94 1.01
C GLY A 242 -0.29 -3.46 2.27
N ASN A 243 -0.05 -2.23 2.75
CA ASN A 243 -0.78 -1.70 3.91
C ASN A 243 -2.27 -1.54 3.63
N GLN A 244 -2.67 -1.21 2.41
CA GLN A 244 -4.08 -1.21 2.03
C GLN A 244 -4.67 -2.62 2.08
N GLY A 245 -3.97 -3.64 1.56
CA GLY A 245 -4.41 -5.03 1.63
C GLY A 245 -4.51 -5.55 3.06
N ILE A 246 -3.52 -5.24 3.91
CA ILE A 246 -3.54 -5.56 5.36
C ILE A 246 -4.74 -4.89 6.02
N THR A 247 -4.92 -3.58 5.82
CA THR A 247 -6.00 -2.80 6.45
C THR A 247 -7.39 -3.23 5.99
N ALA A 248 -7.55 -3.61 4.73
CA ALA A 248 -8.84 -4.10 4.23
C ALA A 248 -9.17 -5.51 4.75
N SER A 249 -8.17 -6.39 4.92
CA SER A 249 -8.42 -7.81 5.16
C SER A 249 -8.33 -8.21 6.62
N GLU A 250 -7.28 -7.79 7.34
CA GLU A 250 -6.99 -8.28 8.70
C GLU A 250 -8.10 -7.96 9.71
N PRO A 251 -8.70 -6.75 9.77
CA PRO A 251 -9.81 -6.48 10.68
C PRO A 251 -11.01 -7.41 10.45
N VAL A 252 -11.29 -7.74 9.19
CA VAL A 252 -12.39 -8.64 8.82
C VAL A 252 -12.08 -10.07 9.25
N THR A 253 -10.83 -10.51 9.08
CA THR A 253 -10.34 -11.82 9.54
C THR A 253 -10.51 -11.95 11.06
N VAL A 254 -10.10 -10.95 11.83
CA VAL A 254 -10.21 -10.95 13.30
C VAL A 254 -11.67 -11.03 13.74
N VAL A 255 -12.58 -10.26 13.13
CA VAL A 255 -14.01 -10.32 13.45
C VAL A 255 -14.59 -11.68 13.08
N ALA A 256 -14.20 -12.24 11.92
CA ALA A 256 -14.65 -13.56 11.49
C ALA A 256 -14.18 -14.68 12.46
N ASP A 257 -12.95 -14.58 12.97
CA ASP A 257 -12.39 -15.50 13.99
C ASP A 257 -13.17 -15.38 15.30
N HIS A 258 -13.40 -14.15 15.76
CA HIS A 258 -14.15 -13.88 16.99
C HIS A 258 -15.57 -14.46 16.96
N LEU A 259 -16.25 -14.29 15.84
CA LEU A 259 -17.61 -14.80 15.62
C LEU A 259 -17.66 -16.28 15.25
N LYS A 260 -16.51 -16.90 14.97
CA LYS A 260 -16.39 -18.29 14.51
C LYS A 260 -17.31 -18.61 13.31
N VAL A 261 -17.33 -17.70 12.35
CA VAL A 261 -18.18 -17.82 11.17
C VAL A 261 -17.72 -18.96 10.25
N SER A 262 -18.62 -19.44 9.37
CA SER A 262 -18.25 -20.41 8.33
C SER A 262 -17.23 -19.83 7.35
N GLU A 263 -16.47 -20.70 6.68
CA GLU A 263 -15.50 -20.27 5.64
C GLU A 263 -16.19 -19.45 4.54
N GLU A 264 -17.35 -19.89 4.07
CA GLU A 264 -18.12 -19.13 3.08
C GLU A 264 -18.40 -17.70 3.55
N ARG A 265 -18.89 -17.55 4.78
CA ARG A 265 -19.22 -16.20 5.32
C ARG A 265 -17.97 -15.34 5.46
N ARG A 266 -16.84 -15.94 5.81
CA ARG A 266 -15.53 -15.27 5.86
C ARG A 266 -15.10 -14.79 4.48
N LEU A 267 -15.14 -15.63 3.45
CA LEU A 267 -14.75 -15.28 2.08
C LEU A 267 -15.63 -14.16 1.52
N ARG A 268 -16.94 -14.20 1.76
CA ARG A 268 -17.88 -13.13 1.35
C ARG A 268 -17.56 -11.80 2.04
N ALA A 269 -17.23 -11.81 3.33
CA ALA A 269 -16.84 -10.60 4.05
C ALA A 269 -15.51 -10.03 3.54
N LEU A 270 -14.53 -10.88 3.24
CA LEU A 270 -13.24 -10.49 2.69
C LEU A 270 -13.36 -9.91 1.28
N ILE A 271 -14.15 -10.54 0.40
CA ILE A 271 -14.36 -10.00 -0.95
C ILE A 271 -15.11 -8.67 -0.91
N LEU A 272 -16.15 -8.55 -0.07
CA LEU A 272 -16.87 -7.30 0.14
C LEU A 272 -15.92 -6.18 0.58
N SER A 273 -15.14 -6.43 1.60
CA SER A 273 -14.17 -5.46 2.13
C SER A 273 -13.18 -5.01 1.06
N ASN A 274 -12.55 -5.96 0.35
CA ASN A 274 -11.55 -5.63 -0.65
C ASN A 274 -12.15 -4.88 -1.85
N MET A 275 -13.35 -5.23 -2.29
CA MET A 275 -14.03 -4.53 -3.39
C MET A 275 -14.44 -3.11 -2.98
N VAL A 276 -14.95 -2.90 -1.77
CA VAL A 276 -15.26 -1.55 -1.26
C VAL A 276 -14.00 -0.71 -1.13
N ALA A 277 -12.89 -1.30 -0.69
CA ALA A 277 -11.59 -0.62 -0.63
C ALA A 277 -11.11 -0.17 -2.02
N ILE A 278 -11.20 -1.04 -3.03
CA ILE A 278 -10.83 -0.72 -4.42
C ILE A 278 -11.79 0.35 -4.99
N TYR A 279 -13.09 0.20 -4.76
CA TYR A 279 -14.10 1.18 -5.17
C TYR A 279 -13.80 2.57 -4.62
N ALA A 280 -13.59 2.68 -3.31
CA ALA A 280 -13.28 3.95 -2.67
C ALA A 280 -11.93 4.52 -3.13
N HIS A 281 -10.91 3.67 -3.30
CA HIS A 281 -9.60 4.07 -3.79
C HIS A 281 -9.64 4.57 -5.24
N GLY A 282 -10.54 4.04 -6.06
CA GLY A 282 -10.68 4.43 -7.47
C GLY A 282 -11.01 5.92 -7.67
N TYR A 283 -11.48 6.63 -6.65
CA TYR A 283 -11.67 8.07 -6.67
C TYR A 283 -10.42 8.88 -6.28
N LEU A 284 -9.36 8.22 -5.79
CA LEU A 284 -8.12 8.87 -5.42
C LEU A 284 -7.12 8.91 -6.59
N PRO A 285 -6.26 9.93 -6.67
CA PRO A 285 -5.06 9.86 -7.52
C PRO A 285 -4.15 8.69 -7.10
N LYS A 286 -3.47 8.05 -8.05
CA LYS A 286 -2.64 6.85 -7.81
C LYS A 286 -1.59 6.99 -6.71
N LEU A 287 -0.95 8.12 -6.55
CA LEU A 287 -0.06 8.45 -5.44
C LEU A 287 -0.50 9.80 -4.89
N SER A 288 -1.42 9.78 -3.96
CA SER A 288 -2.11 10.94 -3.44
C SER A 288 -1.50 11.40 -2.12
N ALA A 289 -1.62 12.70 -1.81
CA ALA A 289 -1.38 13.22 -0.48
C ALA A 289 -2.45 12.76 0.53
N PHE A 290 -3.60 12.29 0.07
CA PHE A 290 -4.58 11.64 0.92
C PHE A 290 -4.12 10.21 1.24
N CYS A 291 -4.13 9.83 2.51
CA CYS A 291 -3.68 8.49 2.91
C CYS A 291 -4.69 7.41 2.51
N ALA A 292 -4.32 6.55 1.56
CA ALA A 292 -5.18 5.50 1.03
C ALA A 292 -5.53 4.38 2.06
N VAL A 293 -4.86 4.33 3.21
CA VAL A 293 -5.24 3.47 4.34
C VAL A 293 -6.68 3.80 4.81
N VAL A 294 -7.13 5.04 4.66
CA VAL A 294 -8.50 5.45 5.00
C VAL A 294 -9.53 4.72 4.12
N THR A 295 -9.32 4.68 2.79
CA THR A 295 -10.23 3.95 1.89
C THR A 295 -10.18 2.45 2.11
N ALA A 296 -9.00 1.89 2.43
CA ALA A 296 -8.87 0.48 2.82
C ALA A 296 -9.63 0.16 4.12
N ALA A 297 -9.57 1.07 5.11
CA ALA A 297 -10.31 0.94 6.36
C ALA A 297 -11.84 1.09 6.17
N MET A 298 -12.30 1.86 5.16
CA MET A 298 -13.72 1.86 4.76
C MET A 298 -14.16 0.50 4.25
N GLY A 299 -13.30 -0.18 3.48
CA GLY A 299 -13.52 -1.57 3.10
C GLY A 299 -13.62 -2.49 4.31
N ALA A 300 -12.67 -2.39 5.25
CA ALA A 300 -12.72 -3.15 6.49
C ALA A 300 -14.00 -2.88 7.30
N ALA A 301 -14.44 -1.62 7.40
CA ALA A 301 -15.69 -1.26 8.04
C ALA A 301 -16.89 -1.93 7.38
N ALA A 302 -16.93 -1.99 6.04
CA ALA A 302 -17.99 -2.67 5.31
C ALA A 302 -18.02 -4.18 5.62
N GLY A 303 -16.87 -4.86 5.58
CA GLY A 303 -16.76 -6.28 5.89
C GLY A 303 -17.11 -6.61 7.35
N MET A 304 -16.61 -5.82 8.31
CA MET A 304 -16.93 -5.97 9.73
C MET A 304 -18.42 -5.69 10.01
N ALA A 305 -18.98 -4.62 9.41
CA ALA A 305 -20.39 -4.29 9.54
C ALA A 305 -21.28 -5.41 9.01
N TRP A 306 -20.93 -6.01 7.87
CA TRP A 306 -21.67 -7.14 7.30
C TRP A 306 -21.62 -8.40 8.18
N LEU A 307 -20.48 -8.66 8.83
CA LEU A 307 -20.34 -9.79 9.75
C LEU A 307 -21.13 -9.59 11.04
N LEU A 308 -21.15 -8.36 11.59
CA LEU A 308 -21.74 -8.05 12.88
C LEU A 308 -23.23 -7.70 12.80
N ALA A 309 -23.72 -7.19 11.67
CA ALA A 309 -25.11 -6.84 11.49
C ALA A 309 -25.97 -8.11 11.30
N THR A 310 -26.94 -8.30 12.19
CA THR A 310 -27.94 -9.37 12.07
C THR A 310 -29.14 -8.97 11.20
N LYS A 311 -29.37 -7.68 11.08
CA LYS A 311 -30.45 -7.06 10.27
C LYS A 311 -29.86 -5.86 9.52
N THR A 312 -30.40 -5.55 8.36
CA THR A 312 -30.05 -4.36 7.58
C THR A 312 -28.54 -4.13 7.35
N PRO A 313 -27.77 -5.11 6.83
CA PRO A 313 -26.31 -4.96 6.66
C PRO A 313 -25.96 -3.77 5.77
N TYR A 314 -26.70 -3.50 4.70
CA TYR A 314 -26.46 -2.37 3.80
C TYR A 314 -26.50 -1.03 4.53
N GLN A 315 -27.55 -0.78 5.33
CA GLN A 315 -27.68 0.46 6.09
C GLN A 315 -26.58 0.60 7.14
N THR A 316 -26.17 -0.51 7.75
CA THR A 316 -25.06 -0.53 8.70
C THR A 316 -23.75 -0.15 8.02
N ILE A 317 -23.45 -0.69 6.84
CA ILE A 317 -22.28 -0.34 6.03
C ILE A 317 -22.31 1.16 5.68
N CYS A 318 -23.44 1.66 5.17
CA CYS A 318 -23.56 3.07 4.77
C CYS A 318 -23.32 4.04 5.94
N ARG A 319 -23.90 3.76 7.12
CA ARG A 319 -23.67 4.57 8.32
C ARG A 319 -22.23 4.54 8.79
N ALA A 320 -21.58 3.37 8.74
CA ALA A 320 -20.19 3.22 9.14
C ALA A 320 -19.26 4.04 8.22
N ILE A 321 -19.43 3.97 6.91
CA ILE A 321 -18.65 4.75 5.93
C ILE A 321 -18.88 6.25 6.12
N ALA A 322 -20.12 6.70 6.32
CA ALA A 322 -20.44 8.10 6.60
C ALA A 322 -19.73 8.59 7.87
N SER A 323 -19.74 7.80 8.94
CA SER A 323 -19.08 8.15 10.21
C SER A 323 -17.55 8.17 10.07
N MET A 324 -16.95 7.29 9.26
CA MET A 324 -15.54 7.35 8.96
C MET A 324 -15.18 8.63 8.21
N ASN A 325 -16.02 9.05 7.27
CA ASN A 325 -15.79 10.30 6.52
C ASN A 325 -15.75 11.53 7.44
N GLY A 326 -16.62 11.57 8.46
CA GLY A 326 -16.57 12.62 9.49
C GLY A 326 -15.38 12.52 10.46
N GLY A 327 -14.80 11.32 10.62
CA GLY A 327 -13.83 11.05 11.68
C GLY A 327 -12.35 11.06 11.29
N ILE A 328 -12.00 10.73 10.02
CA ILE A 328 -10.60 10.45 9.65
C ILE A 328 -10.15 11.06 8.32
N VAL A 329 -10.96 11.87 7.69
CA VAL A 329 -10.67 12.40 6.35
C VAL A 329 -9.42 13.28 6.26
N GLY A 330 -8.89 13.76 7.37
CA GLY A 330 -7.68 14.60 7.43
C GLY A 330 -6.35 13.84 7.43
N MET A 331 -6.31 12.53 7.23
CA MET A 331 -5.06 11.77 7.27
C MET A 331 -4.22 11.99 6.02
N VAL A 332 -3.04 12.61 6.19
CA VAL A 332 -2.09 12.90 5.11
C VAL A 332 -1.12 11.76 4.89
N CYS A 333 -0.82 11.46 3.62
CA CYS A 333 0.25 10.54 3.21
C CYS A 333 1.56 11.32 3.03
N ASP A 334 2.48 11.13 3.96
CA ASP A 334 3.82 11.75 3.97
C ASP A 334 4.92 10.77 3.51
N GLY A 335 4.57 9.83 2.65
CA GLY A 335 5.48 8.80 2.14
C GLY A 335 5.35 7.47 2.92
N ALA A 336 6.03 6.44 2.42
CA ALA A 336 6.05 5.13 3.08
C ALA A 336 7.22 5.05 4.06
N ALA A 337 6.91 4.80 5.34
CA ALA A 337 7.86 4.65 6.43
C ALA A 337 7.23 3.82 7.55
N ASP A 338 7.99 3.45 8.57
CA ASP A 338 7.48 2.70 9.73
C ASP A 338 6.30 3.42 10.41
N SER A 339 6.25 4.75 10.34
CA SER A 339 5.12 5.57 10.82
C SER A 339 3.78 5.27 10.12
N CYS A 340 3.78 4.59 8.97
CA CYS A 340 2.54 4.13 8.33
C CYS A 340 1.75 3.18 9.24
N SER A 341 2.41 2.40 10.10
CA SER A 341 1.75 1.54 11.06
C SER A 341 0.90 2.31 12.08
N MET A 342 1.31 3.54 12.46
CA MET A 342 0.47 4.45 13.28
C MET A 342 -0.80 4.86 12.55
N LYS A 343 -0.70 5.12 11.24
CA LYS A 343 -1.85 5.48 10.39
C LYS A 343 -2.80 4.29 10.22
N VAL A 344 -2.26 3.08 10.07
CA VAL A 344 -3.05 1.83 10.09
C VAL A 344 -3.80 1.69 11.40
N ALA A 345 -3.13 1.86 12.55
CA ALA A 345 -3.74 1.79 13.87
C ALA A 345 -4.94 2.73 13.99
N SER A 346 -4.75 4.02 13.66
CA SER A 346 -5.80 5.04 13.73
C SER A 346 -6.96 4.74 12.78
N ALA A 347 -6.67 4.29 11.55
CA ALA A 347 -7.71 4.00 10.57
C ALA A 347 -8.57 2.79 10.97
N VAL A 348 -7.97 1.73 11.51
CA VAL A 348 -8.72 0.53 11.96
C VAL A 348 -9.55 0.82 13.21
N GLU A 349 -9.01 1.63 14.11
CA GLU A 349 -9.76 2.04 15.31
C GLU A 349 -11.02 2.83 14.95
N ILE A 350 -10.89 3.82 14.07
CA ILE A 350 -12.03 4.60 13.59
C ILE A 350 -13.03 3.71 12.81
N ALA A 351 -12.52 2.77 11.98
CA ALA A 351 -13.40 1.85 11.26
C ALA A 351 -14.26 1.02 12.22
N TYR A 352 -13.64 0.39 13.21
CA TYR A 352 -14.38 -0.40 14.19
C TYR A 352 -15.36 0.44 15.02
N ARG A 353 -14.92 1.63 15.48
CA ARG A 353 -15.79 2.58 16.22
C ARG A 353 -16.99 2.99 15.38
N SER A 354 -16.78 3.28 14.09
CA SER A 354 -17.85 3.65 13.16
C SER A 354 -18.86 2.50 12.96
N VAL A 355 -18.36 1.25 12.91
CA VAL A 355 -19.22 0.06 12.86
C VAL A 355 -20.06 -0.06 14.14
N MET A 356 -19.45 0.12 15.32
CA MET A 356 -20.20 0.05 16.59
C MET A 356 -21.29 1.11 16.70
N LEU A 357 -21.01 2.36 16.30
CA LEU A 357 -22.03 3.41 16.21
C LEU A 357 -23.14 3.02 15.25
N SER A 358 -22.79 2.51 14.09
CA SER A 358 -23.75 2.11 13.06
C SER A 358 -24.68 0.97 13.50
N LEU A 359 -24.15 0.00 14.26
CA LEU A 359 -24.97 -1.08 14.87
C LEU A 359 -25.98 -0.54 15.87
N ALA A 360 -25.66 0.55 16.56
CA ALA A 360 -26.57 1.28 17.44
C ALA A 360 -27.54 2.22 16.69
N GLY A 361 -27.49 2.24 15.35
CA GLY A 361 -28.32 3.12 14.51
C GLY A 361 -27.81 4.55 14.39
N ILE A 362 -26.61 4.84 14.91
CA ILE A 362 -26.02 6.18 14.95
C ILE A 362 -25.06 6.36 13.75
N ARG A 363 -24.99 7.57 13.21
CA ARG A 363 -24.03 8.01 12.19
C ARG A 363 -23.68 9.47 12.39
N VAL A 364 -22.59 9.91 11.76
CA VAL A 364 -22.34 11.34 11.56
C VAL A 364 -23.32 11.87 10.53
N GLU A 365 -23.94 13.00 10.81
CA GLU A 365 -25.03 13.55 9.99
C GLU A 365 -24.50 14.20 8.70
N SER A 366 -25.36 14.26 7.67
CA SER A 366 -25.01 14.81 6.36
C SER A 366 -24.79 16.34 6.35
N THR A 367 -25.05 16.99 7.45
CA THR A 367 -24.74 18.41 7.68
C THR A 367 -23.28 18.65 8.07
N ASP A 368 -22.51 17.60 8.37
CA ASP A 368 -21.18 17.70 8.94
C ASP A 368 -20.10 17.60 7.84
N GLY A 369 -19.50 18.72 7.50
CA GLY A 369 -18.30 18.79 6.65
C GLY A 369 -18.42 18.07 5.30
N LEU A 370 -17.69 16.97 5.11
CA LEU A 370 -17.67 16.20 3.87
C LEU A 370 -18.67 15.02 3.86
N VAL A 371 -19.46 14.86 4.92
CA VAL A 371 -20.46 13.78 5.01
C VAL A 371 -21.66 14.13 4.15
N SER A 372 -22.24 13.11 3.49
CA SER A 372 -23.44 13.19 2.68
C SER A 372 -24.46 12.15 3.14
N ASP A 373 -25.69 12.24 2.63
CA ASP A 373 -26.73 11.25 2.92
C ASP A 373 -26.40 9.87 2.34
N SER A 374 -25.76 9.85 1.19
CA SER A 374 -25.28 8.65 0.51
C SER A 374 -23.84 8.35 0.89
N ALA A 375 -23.55 7.08 1.24
CA ALA A 375 -22.17 6.63 1.46
C ALA A 375 -21.32 6.68 0.18
N ASP A 376 -21.92 6.44 -0.98
CA ASP A 376 -21.25 6.61 -2.28
C ASP A 376 -20.83 8.06 -2.51
N GLU A 377 -21.65 9.00 -2.09
CA GLU A 377 -21.34 10.43 -2.15
C GLU A 377 -20.25 10.82 -1.16
N CYS A 378 -20.25 10.27 0.06
CA CYS A 378 -19.17 10.45 1.02
C CYS A 378 -17.80 10.03 0.42
N ILE A 379 -17.76 8.89 -0.28
CA ILE A 379 -16.55 8.41 -0.96
C ILE A 379 -16.14 9.35 -2.09
N ARG A 380 -17.10 9.82 -2.92
CA ARG A 380 -16.80 10.80 -3.98
C ARG A 380 -16.25 12.12 -3.44
N ASN A 381 -16.79 12.61 -2.32
CA ASN A 381 -16.31 13.83 -1.67
C ASN A 381 -14.84 13.74 -1.23
N ILE A 382 -14.42 12.57 -0.71
CA ILE A 382 -13.00 12.30 -0.44
C ILE A 382 -12.18 12.36 -1.73
N GLY A 383 -12.69 11.78 -2.80
CA GLY A 383 -12.05 11.83 -4.13
C GLY A 383 -11.82 13.27 -4.61
N VAL A 384 -12.83 14.14 -4.45
CA VAL A 384 -12.72 15.58 -4.80
C VAL A 384 -11.67 16.27 -3.94
N LEU A 385 -11.66 16.03 -2.62
CA LEU A 385 -10.65 16.59 -1.72
C LEU A 385 -9.25 16.14 -2.12
N ALA A 386 -9.05 14.84 -2.34
CA ALA A 386 -7.75 14.26 -2.68
C ALA A 386 -7.23 14.75 -4.03
N SER A 387 -8.10 14.79 -5.06
CA SER A 387 -7.72 15.12 -6.44
C SER A 387 -7.58 16.61 -6.72
N LYS A 388 -8.35 17.46 -6.02
CA LYS A 388 -8.36 18.92 -6.24
C LYS A 388 -7.79 19.69 -5.05
N GLY A 389 -8.24 19.38 -3.83
CA GLY A 389 -7.87 20.12 -2.64
C GLY A 389 -6.43 19.87 -2.17
N MET A 390 -5.89 18.69 -2.41
CA MET A 390 -4.58 18.28 -1.89
C MET A 390 -3.45 18.25 -2.94
N GLN A 391 -3.64 18.83 -4.12
CA GLN A 391 -2.64 18.79 -5.21
C GLN A 391 -1.27 19.37 -4.81
N HIS A 392 -1.23 20.47 -4.06
CA HIS A 392 0.02 21.08 -3.61
C HIS A 392 0.65 20.40 -2.39
N THR A 393 -0.13 19.61 -1.66
CA THR A 393 0.33 18.96 -0.43
C THR A 393 1.47 17.99 -0.69
N ASP A 394 1.47 17.26 -1.81
CA ASP A 394 2.56 16.34 -2.18
C ASP A 394 3.89 17.08 -2.37
N CYS A 395 3.86 18.24 -3.01
CA CYS A 395 5.06 19.08 -3.22
C CYS A 395 5.61 19.58 -1.89
N GLU A 396 4.76 20.08 -1.00
CA GLU A 396 5.19 20.60 0.30
C GLU A 396 5.74 19.49 1.20
N VAL A 397 5.08 18.33 1.25
CA VAL A 397 5.58 17.17 1.98
C VAL A 397 6.96 16.76 1.47
N LEU A 398 7.14 16.66 0.14
CA LEU A 398 8.43 16.31 -0.45
C LEU A 398 9.52 17.35 -0.14
N ASN A 399 9.19 18.64 -0.21
CA ASN A 399 10.13 19.72 0.15
C ASN A 399 10.60 19.61 1.60
N ILE A 400 9.67 19.33 2.54
CA ILE A 400 9.99 19.10 3.95
C ILE A 400 10.90 17.85 4.11
N MET A 401 10.60 16.76 3.38
CA MET A 401 11.41 15.54 3.44
C MET A 401 12.83 15.76 2.91
N LEU A 402 12.98 16.47 1.79
CA LEU A 402 14.28 16.76 1.18
C LEU A 402 15.12 17.72 2.02
N SER A 403 14.50 18.68 2.72
CA SER A 403 15.24 19.62 3.60
C SER A 403 15.94 18.88 4.76
N LYS A 404 15.30 17.86 5.34
CA LYS A 404 15.88 17.07 6.43
C LYS A 404 17.16 16.33 6.03
N ASN A 405 17.31 15.95 4.75
CA ASN A 405 18.50 15.23 4.28
C ASN A 405 19.70 16.17 4.04
N LYS A 406 19.47 17.47 3.85
CA LYS A 406 20.56 18.47 3.70
C LYS A 406 21.29 18.72 5.01
N ASP A 407 20.59 18.60 6.13
CA ASP A 407 21.16 18.80 7.47
C ASP A 407 21.94 17.58 8.01
N GLN A 408 21.91 16.44 7.30
CA GLN A 408 22.59 15.21 7.67
C GLN A 408 23.92 14.97 6.92
N THR A 409 24.36 15.90 6.09
CA THR A 409 25.67 15.82 5.45
C THR A 409 26.71 16.33 6.48
N PRO A 410 27.65 15.50 6.95
CA PRO A 410 28.73 15.98 7.83
C PRO A 410 29.54 17.02 7.06
N ALA A 411 29.85 18.14 7.72
CA ALA A 411 30.75 19.18 7.22
C ALA A 411 32.18 18.66 7.04
#